data_ed18f2e896bae488ba3ec9c126052b16
#
_entry.id   ed18f2e896bae488ba3ec9c126052b16
#
_cell.length_a   1.000
_cell.length_b   1.000
_cell.length_c   1.000
_cell.angle_alpha   90.00
_cell.angle_beta   90.00
_cell.angle_gamma   90.00
#
_symmetry.space_group_name_H-M   'P 1'
#
loop_
_entity.id
_entity.type
_entity.pdbx_description
1 polymer ?
#
loop_
_entity_poly.entity_id
_entity_poly.type
_entity_poly.pdbx_seq_one_letter_code
_entity_poly.pdbx_strand_id
1 'polypeptide(L)'
;MHLITFLNNILIGVFLRGKKKCNDIEYVKQNKLTLQETLSNSISKGINTSYMILGNIIIFTILVNLLNHYLNINSTVLAIISGMLEMTNGIFMIGNLNINLTYKVILTSFILNFSGLSIIFQTSSILSKYKINIKKILIVKLIFSIIIFTSLFLIN
;
A
#
# COMPACT_ATOMS: atom_id res chain seq x y z
N MET A 1 9.25 13.91 -2.34
CA MET A 1 8.35 12.94 -1.69
C MET A 1 8.60 11.49 -2.13
N HIS A 2 8.53 11.16 -3.40
CA HIS A 2 8.75 9.77 -3.88
C HIS A 2 10.08 9.16 -3.42
N LEU A 3 11.17 9.93 -3.38
CA LEU A 3 12.47 9.43 -2.94
C LEU A 3 12.45 9.01 -1.46
N ILE A 4 11.81 9.79 -0.61
CA ILE A 4 11.68 9.50 0.83
C ILE A 4 10.86 8.23 1.05
N THR A 5 9.74 8.09 0.33
CA THR A 5 8.90 6.89 0.40
C THR A 5 9.65 5.65 -0.10
N PHE A 6 10.42 5.79 -1.17
CA PHE A 6 11.26 4.71 -1.72
C PHE A 6 12.34 4.26 -0.74
N LEU A 7 13.10 5.20 -0.17
CA LEU A 7 14.12 4.92 0.84
C LEU A 7 13.53 4.26 2.09
N ASN A 8 12.36 4.72 2.54
CA ASN A 8 11.65 4.10 3.65
C ASN A 8 11.26 2.66 3.36
N ASN A 9 10.75 2.37 2.18
CA ASN A 9 10.38 1.00 1.83
C ASN A 9 11.62 0.06 1.80
N ILE A 10 12.77 0.56 1.37
CA ILE A 10 14.04 -0.18 1.45
C ILE A 10 14.44 -0.42 2.91
N LEU A 11 14.40 0.61 3.75
CA LEU A 11 14.73 0.49 5.19
C LEU A 11 13.80 -0.50 5.88
N ILE A 12 12.50 -0.44 5.61
CA ILE A 12 11.53 -1.42 6.12
C ILE A 12 11.90 -2.84 5.67
N GLY A 13 12.26 -3.02 4.40
CA GLY A 13 12.68 -4.31 3.86
C GLY A 13 13.93 -4.85 4.56
N VAL A 14 14.93 -4.01 4.80
CA VAL A 14 16.15 -4.37 5.53
C VAL A 14 15.83 -4.71 6.99
N PHE A 15 14.99 -3.92 7.65
CA PHE A 15 14.60 -4.12 9.06
C PHE A 15 13.77 -5.40 9.25
N LEU A 16 12.91 -5.72 8.30
CA LEU A 16 12.09 -6.93 8.32
C LEU A 16 12.83 -8.18 7.84
N ARG A 17 14.05 -8.02 7.31
CA ARG A 17 14.88 -9.13 6.85
C ARG A 17 15.18 -10.06 8.01
N GLY A 18 14.45 -11.16 8.10
CA GLY A 18 14.69 -12.19 9.11
C GLY A 18 16.01 -12.92 8.83
N LYS A 19 16.68 -13.38 9.90
CA LYS A 19 17.90 -14.22 9.83
C LYS A 19 17.64 -15.66 9.30
N LYS A 20 16.46 -15.95 8.76
CA LYS A 20 16.17 -17.26 8.18
C LYS A 20 17.00 -17.44 6.91
N LYS A 21 17.94 -18.40 6.95
CA LYS A 21 18.57 -18.95 5.75
C LYS A 21 17.46 -19.41 4.81
N CYS A 22 17.49 -18.95 3.58
CA CYS A 22 16.66 -19.44 2.48
C CYS A 22 17.13 -20.86 2.08
N ASN A 23 16.89 -21.85 2.94
CA ASN A 23 17.26 -23.23 2.64
C ASN A 23 16.17 -23.98 1.86
N ASP A 24 15.00 -23.38 1.66
CA ASP A 24 13.84 -24.05 1.06
C ASP A 24 13.33 -23.31 -0.20
N ILE A 25 14.23 -22.77 -1.00
CA ILE A 25 13.84 -22.46 -2.38
C ILE A 25 13.93 -23.79 -3.13
N GLU A 26 12.85 -24.55 -3.15
CA GLU A 26 12.66 -25.55 -4.18
C GLU A 26 12.78 -24.84 -5.53
N TYR A 27 13.92 -25.01 -6.17
CA TYR A 27 14.08 -24.63 -7.58
C TYR A 27 13.11 -25.51 -8.37
N VAL A 28 11.91 -25.01 -8.59
CA VAL A 28 11.00 -25.58 -9.58
C VAL A 28 11.78 -25.57 -10.88
N LYS A 29 12.17 -26.76 -11.34
CA LYS A 29 12.81 -26.95 -12.63
C LYS A 29 11.93 -26.31 -13.68
N GLN A 30 12.27 -25.08 -14.05
CA GLN A 30 11.54 -24.40 -15.13
C GLN A 30 11.85 -25.17 -16.41
N ASN A 31 10.86 -25.88 -16.93
CA ASN A 31 10.90 -26.33 -18.30
C ASN A 31 11.24 -25.10 -19.16
N LYS A 32 12.16 -25.26 -20.12
CA LYS A 32 12.52 -24.17 -21.04
C LYS A 32 11.27 -23.78 -21.83
N LEU A 33 10.58 -22.76 -21.34
CA LEU A 33 9.42 -22.16 -22.02
C LEU A 33 9.93 -21.47 -23.28
N THR A 34 9.20 -21.59 -24.38
CA THR A 34 9.44 -20.81 -25.57
C THR A 34 9.20 -19.33 -25.28
N LEU A 35 9.80 -18.42 -26.05
CA LEU A 35 9.64 -16.98 -25.89
C LEU A 35 8.15 -16.58 -25.99
N GLN A 36 7.41 -17.23 -26.88
CA GLN A 36 5.98 -17.04 -27.08
C GLN A 36 5.16 -17.44 -25.83
N GLU A 37 5.45 -18.59 -25.24
CA GLU A 37 4.78 -19.07 -24.01
C GLU A 37 5.10 -18.14 -22.82
N THR A 38 6.35 -17.69 -22.73
CA THR A 38 6.76 -16.75 -21.66
C THR A 38 6.01 -15.43 -21.78
N LEU A 39 5.87 -14.89 -22.99
CA LEU A 39 5.15 -13.64 -23.25
C LEU A 39 3.66 -13.81 -22.94
N SER A 40 3.02 -14.86 -23.46
CA SER A 40 1.60 -15.16 -23.19
C SER A 40 1.32 -15.31 -21.70
N ASN A 41 2.16 -16.06 -20.98
CA ASN A 41 2.01 -16.24 -19.54
C ASN A 41 2.22 -14.93 -18.76
N SER A 42 3.14 -14.06 -19.20
CA SER A 42 3.38 -12.77 -18.58
C SER A 42 2.20 -11.83 -18.77
N ILE A 43 1.63 -11.78 -19.96
CA ILE A 43 0.42 -10.99 -20.27
C ILE A 43 -0.76 -11.49 -19.42
N SER A 44 -1.01 -12.80 -19.40
CA SER A 44 -2.10 -13.38 -18.62
C SER A 44 -1.96 -13.09 -17.11
N LYS A 45 -0.75 -13.22 -16.56
CA LYS A 45 -0.48 -12.85 -15.16
C LYS A 45 -0.68 -11.36 -14.91
N GLY A 46 -0.25 -10.50 -15.83
CA GLY A 46 -0.46 -9.06 -15.74
C GLY A 46 -1.93 -8.69 -15.71
N ILE A 47 -2.74 -9.26 -16.60
CA ILE A 47 -4.19 -9.05 -16.67
C ILE A 47 -4.86 -9.51 -15.36
N ASN A 48 -4.57 -10.72 -14.88
CA ASN A 48 -5.13 -11.23 -13.63
C ASN A 48 -4.77 -10.37 -12.42
N THR A 49 -3.53 -9.89 -12.35
CA THR A 49 -3.09 -8.98 -11.30
C THR A 49 -3.84 -7.64 -11.37
N SER A 50 -4.04 -7.10 -12.57
CA SER A 50 -4.79 -5.85 -12.78
C SER A 50 -6.25 -5.98 -12.34
N TYR A 51 -6.92 -7.08 -12.67
CA TYR A 51 -8.28 -7.35 -12.19
C TYR A 51 -8.36 -7.45 -10.66
N MET A 52 -7.38 -8.09 -10.02
CA MET A 52 -7.32 -8.18 -8.56
C MET A 52 -7.16 -6.79 -7.92
N ILE A 53 -6.28 -5.96 -8.47
CA ILE A 53 -6.05 -4.58 -8.00
C ILE A 53 -7.34 -3.76 -8.14
N LEU A 54 -7.97 -3.81 -9.31
CA LEU A 54 -9.18 -3.06 -9.62
C LEU A 54 -10.35 -3.48 -8.71
N GLY A 55 -10.53 -4.79 -8.50
CA GLY A 55 -11.53 -5.33 -7.58
C GLY A 55 -11.32 -4.82 -6.14
N ASN A 56 -10.09 -4.79 -5.65
CA ASN A 56 -9.78 -4.27 -4.32
C ASN A 56 -10.11 -2.76 -4.22
N ILE A 57 -9.71 -1.96 -5.22
CA ILE A 57 -10.03 -0.52 -5.24
C ILE A 57 -11.55 -0.31 -5.17
N ILE A 58 -12.33 -1.04 -5.97
CA ILE A 58 -13.79 -0.94 -5.98
C ILE A 58 -14.37 -1.27 -4.61
N ILE A 59 -13.97 -2.39 -4.00
CA ILE A 59 -14.46 -2.82 -2.69
C ILE A 59 -14.17 -1.74 -1.63
N PHE A 60 -12.93 -1.26 -1.55
CA PHE A 60 -12.58 -0.25 -0.57
C PHE A 60 -13.24 1.10 -0.84
N THR A 61 -13.46 1.47 -2.11
CA THR A 61 -14.24 2.67 -2.47
C THR A 61 -15.69 2.56 -2.01
N ILE A 62 -16.31 1.40 -2.18
CA ILE A 62 -17.67 1.16 -1.68
C ILE A 62 -17.70 1.29 -0.15
N LEU A 63 -16.73 0.71 0.56
CA LEU A 63 -16.63 0.82 2.02
C LEU A 63 -16.49 2.28 2.47
N VAL A 64 -15.67 3.08 1.81
CA VAL A 64 -15.52 4.52 2.10
C VAL A 64 -16.83 5.26 1.88
N ASN A 65 -17.52 4.99 0.79
CA ASN A 65 -18.82 5.64 0.50
C ASN A 65 -19.89 5.25 1.53
N LEU A 66 -19.92 4.00 1.98
CA LEU A 66 -20.80 3.57 3.06
C LEU A 66 -20.47 4.29 4.37
N LEU A 67 -19.20 4.38 4.74
CA LEU A 67 -18.77 5.14 5.92
C LEU A 67 -19.18 6.60 5.84
N ASN A 68 -19.03 7.24 4.69
CA ASN A 68 -19.44 8.63 4.48
C ASN A 68 -20.95 8.81 4.61
N HIS A 69 -21.72 7.84 4.14
CA HIS A 69 -23.20 7.93 4.16
C HIS A 69 -23.76 7.73 5.58
N TYR A 70 -23.21 6.77 6.35
CA TYR A 70 -23.75 6.42 7.66
C TYR A 70 -23.12 7.17 8.83
N LEU A 71 -21.88 7.64 8.67
CA LEU A 71 -21.14 8.33 9.72
C LEU A 71 -21.01 9.81 9.37
N ASN A 72 -21.62 10.67 10.17
CA ASN A 72 -21.52 12.13 10.01
C ASN A 72 -20.13 12.61 10.48
N ILE A 73 -19.07 12.24 9.73
CA ILE A 73 -17.67 12.45 10.09
C ILE A 73 -17.15 13.72 9.41
N ASN A 74 -16.27 14.45 10.11
CA ASN A 74 -15.55 15.57 9.54
C ASN A 74 -14.79 15.15 8.25
N SER A 75 -14.88 15.96 7.19
CA SER A 75 -14.30 15.68 5.87
C SER A 75 -12.78 15.37 5.92
N THR A 76 -12.03 16.01 6.83
CA THR A 76 -10.60 15.74 7.01
C THR A 76 -10.36 14.35 7.60
N VAL A 77 -11.13 13.98 8.63
CA VAL A 77 -11.04 12.65 9.25
C VAL A 77 -11.46 11.57 8.26
N LEU A 78 -12.52 11.80 7.51
CA LEU A 78 -12.98 10.90 6.46
C LEU A 78 -11.90 10.69 5.38
N ALA A 79 -11.23 11.76 4.95
CA ALA A 79 -10.14 11.66 3.97
C ALA A 79 -8.96 10.83 4.49
N ILE A 80 -8.62 10.95 5.78
CA ILE A 80 -7.57 10.14 6.41
C ILE A 80 -7.99 8.67 6.47
N ILE A 81 -9.20 8.37 6.95
CA ILE A 81 -9.73 6.99 7.02
C ILE A 81 -9.79 6.38 5.61
N SER A 82 -10.28 7.15 4.64
CA SER A 82 -10.32 6.73 3.23
C SER A 82 -8.92 6.37 2.72
N GLY A 83 -7.91 7.20 3.01
CA GLY A 83 -6.53 6.96 2.61
C GLY A 83 -5.88 5.77 3.31
N MET A 84 -6.27 5.49 4.56
CA MET A 84 -5.85 4.28 5.27
C MET A 84 -6.49 3.02 4.69
N LEU A 85 -7.69 3.10 4.18
CA LEU A 85 -8.36 2.00 3.50
C LEU A 85 -7.84 1.84 2.08
N GLU A 86 -7.91 2.91 1.30
CA GLU A 86 -7.48 2.95 -0.09
C GLU A 86 -6.75 4.28 -0.37
N MET A 87 -5.48 4.17 -0.69
CA MET A 87 -4.56 5.30 -0.80
C MET A 87 -5.02 6.35 -1.83
N THR A 88 -5.47 5.92 -3.00
CA THR A 88 -5.83 6.81 -4.11
C THR A 88 -7.02 7.69 -3.76
N ASN A 89 -8.07 7.09 -3.20
CA ASN A 89 -9.25 7.82 -2.76
C ASN A 89 -8.92 8.84 -1.66
N GLY A 90 -8.11 8.45 -0.66
CA GLY A 90 -7.72 9.36 0.40
C GLY A 90 -6.93 10.56 -0.11
N ILE A 91 -5.96 10.34 -1.01
CA ILE A 91 -5.16 11.42 -1.61
C ILE A 91 -6.05 12.36 -2.42
N PHE A 92 -6.97 11.82 -3.20
CA PHE A 92 -7.94 12.61 -3.96
C PHE A 92 -8.82 13.47 -3.05
N MET A 93 -9.34 12.88 -1.96
CA MET A 93 -10.13 13.63 -0.97
C MET A 93 -9.31 14.73 -0.29
N ILE A 94 -8.08 14.46 0.14
CA ILE A 94 -7.19 15.48 0.73
C ILE A 94 -6.93 16.62 -0.25
N GLY A 95 -6.72 16.31 -1.52
CA GLY A 95 -6.55 17.33 -2.57
C GLY A 95 -7.71 18.34 -2.63
N ASN A 96 -8.93 17.87 -2.40
CA ASN A 96 -10.16 18.66 -2.45
C ASN A 96 -10.52 19.34 -1.11
N LEU A 97 -9.82 19.08 0.00
CA LEU A 97 -10.06 19.76 1.26
C LEU A 97 -9.69 21.26 1.16
N ASN A 98 -10.46 22.09 1.82
CA ASN A 98 -10.14 23.52 1.94
C ASN A 98 -9.21 23.78 3.15
N ILE A 99 -7.97 23.28 3.07
CA ILE A 99 -6.92 23.43 4.08
C ILE A 99 -5.63 23.91 3.43
N ASN A 100 -4.70 24.44 4.23
CA ASN A 100 -3.41 24.93 3.76
C ASN A 100 -2.63 23.81 3.03
N LEU A 101 -1.89 24.18 1.97
CA LEU A 101 -1.08 23.28 1.15
C LEU A 101 -0.10 22.44 2.00
N THR A 102 0.52 23.05 3.02
CA THR A 102 1.40 22.35 3.95
C THR A 102 0.72 21.14 4.60
N TYR A 103 -0.48 21.32 5.14
CA TYR A 103 -1.23 20.23 5.75
C TYR A 103 -1.64 19.15 4.73
N LYS A 104 -2.00 19.55 3.49
CA LYS A 104 -2.26 18.58 2.41
C LYS A 104 -1.03 17.71 2.14
N VAL A 105 0.14 18.35 2.07
CA VAL A 105 1.42 17.67 1.84
C VAL A 105 1.74 16.68 2.98
N ILE A 106 1.57 17.09 4.23
CA ILE A 106 1.83 16.25 5.41
C ILE A 106 0.90 15.05 5.43
N LEU A 107 -0.41 15.25 5.25
CA LEU A 107 -1.41 14.19 5.24
C LEU A 107 -1.21 13.21 4.08
N THR A 108 -0.93 13.73 2.89
CA THR A 108 -0.63 12.90 1.71
C THR A 108 0.63 12.07 1.94
N SER A 109 1.67 12.65 2.56
CA SER A 109 2.89 11.92 2.90
C SER A 109 2.63 10.77 3.87
N PHE A 110 1.79 11.00 4.88
CA PHE A 110 1.38 9.96 5.82
C PHE A 110 0.69 8.79 5.09
N ILE A 111 -0.30 9.08 4.25
CA ILE A 111 -1.04 8.06 3.50
C ILE A 111 -0.13 7.30 2.52
N LEU A 112 0.75 7.99 1.79
CA LEU A 112 1.69 7.36 0.86
C LEU A 112 2.64 6.39 1.56
N ASN A 113 3.13 6.72 2.75
CA ASN A 113 4.03 5.85 3.50
C ASN A 113 3.29 4.66 4.11
N PHE A 114 2.08 4.85 4.58
CA PHE A 114 1.22 3.76 5.04
C PHE A 114 0.82 2.82 3.91
N SER A 115 0.62 3.34 2.70
CA SER A 115 0.24 2.63 1.45
C SER A 115 -1.20 2.11 1.41
N GLY A 116 -2.03 2.35 2.42
CA GLY A 116 -3.40 1.85 2.48
C GLY A 116 -3.53 0.33 2.69
N LEU A 117 -4.62 -0.09 3.32
CA LEU A 117 -4.90 -1.50 3.57
C LEU A 117 -5.10 -2.29 2.27
N SER A 118 -5.69 -1.67 1.25
CA SER A 118 -5.89 -2.29 -0.07
C SER A 118 -4.58 -2.85 -0.63
N ILE A 119 -3.51 -2.06 -0.65
CA ILE A 119 -2.18 -2.47 -1.14
C ILE A 119 -1.55 -3.54 -0.23
N ILE A 120 -1.75 -3.43 1.08
CA ILE A 120 -1.23 -4.43 2.03
C ILE A 120 -1.90 -5.78 1.79
N PHE A 121 -3.22 -5.82 1.57
CA PHE A 121 -3.94 -7.05 1.23
C PHE A 121 -3.52 -7.63 -0.12
N GLN A 122 -3.33 -6.79 -1.15
CA GLN A 122 -2.83 -7.23 -2.46
C GLN A 122 -1.44 -7.87 -2.33
N THR A 123 -0.53 -7.18 -1.65
CA THR A 123 0.83 -7.68 -1.41
C THR A 123 0.82 -8.99 -0.65
N SER A 124 -0.05 -9.10 0.35
CA SER A 124 -0.26 -10.32 1.13
C SER A 124 -0.72 -11.49 0.29
N SER A 125 -1.69 -11.26 -0.60
CA SER A 125 -2.20 -12.29 -1.51
C SER A 125 -1.10 -12.82 -2.43
N ILE A 126 -0.28 -11.94 -3.00
CA ILE A 126 0.85 -12.30 -3.86
C ILE A 126 1.93 -13.06 -3.08
N LEU A 127 2.20 -12.62 -1.84
CA LEU A 127 3.25 -13.18 -0.99
C LEU A 127 2.76 -14.31 -0.07
N SER A 128 1.52 -14.75 -0.20
CA SER A 128 0.93 -15.81 0.64
C SER A 128 1.76 -17.09 0.67
N LYS A 129 2.42 -17.42 -0.44
CA LYS A 129 3.32 -18.58 -0.57
C LYS A 129 4.56 -18.50 0.35
N TYR A 130 4.96 -17.32 0.78
CA TYR A 130 6.19 -17.09 1.55
C TYR A 130 5.98 -16.98 3.07
N LYS A 131 4.76 -17.30 3.59
CA LYS A 131 4.42 -17.26 5.03
C LYS A 131 4.81 -15.94 5.71
N ILE A 132 4.63 -14.81 5.04
CA ILE A 132 4.98 -13.49 5.56
C ILE A 132 3.93 -13.03 6.59
N ASN A 133 4.40 -12.49 7.71
CA ASN A 133 3.52 -11.99 8.76
C ASN A 133 3.01 -10.58 8.42
N ILE A 134 1.78 -10.51 7.88
CA ILE A 134 1.12 -9.27 7.45
C ILE A 134 0.95 -8.28 8.59
N LYS A 135 0.61 -8.76 9.81
CA LYS A 135 0.47 -7.91 10.99
C LYS A 135 1.75 -7.13 11.28
N LYS A 136 2.90 -7.81 11.13
CA LYS A 136 4.21 -7.18 11.32
C LYS A 136 4.47 -6.09 10.29
N ILE A 137 4.14 -6.33 9.02
CA ILE A 137 4.28 -5.34 7.94
C ILE A 137 3.40 -4.13 8.23
N LEU A 138 2.14 -4.35 8.60
CA LEU A 138 1.18 -3.30 8.90
C LEU A 138 1.65 -2.41 10.06
N ILE A 139 2.09 -3.00 11.16
CA ILE A 139 2.59 -2.27 12.32
C ILE A 139 3.82 -1.43 11.95
N VAL A 140 4.78 -2.01 11.24
CA VAL A 140 6.00 -1.30 10.84
C VAL A 140 5.66 -0.15 9.90
N LYS A 141 4.80 -0.35 8.89
CA LYS A 141 4.36 0.73 8.00
C LYS A 141 3.64 1.86 8.74
N LEU A 142 2.80 1.52 9.73
CA LEU A 142 2.11 2.50 10.55
C LEU A 142 3.10 3.33 11.39
N ILE A 143 4.07 2.69 12.02
CA ILE A 143 5.11 3.38 12.79
C ILE A 143 5.91 4.36 11.90
N PHE A 144 6.37 3.90 10.75
CA PHE A 144 7.14 4.75 9.83
C PHE A 144 6.30 5.90 9.27
N SER A 145 5.02 5.69 8.98
CA SER A 145 4.14 6.77 8.51
C SER A 145 3.92 7.83 9.59
N ILE A 146 3.81 7.42 10.86
CA ILE A 146 3.72 8.36 11.99
C ILE A 146 5.03 9.15 12.16
N ILE A 147 6.18 8.49 12.06
CA ILE A 147 7.48 9.17 12.15
C ILE A 147 7.62 10.25 11.08
N ILE A 148 7.22 9.95 9.83
CA ILE A 148 7.28 10.93 8.74
C ILE A 148 6.28 12.06 8.97
N PHE A 149 5.07 11.73 9.40
CA PHE A 149 4.06 12.74 9.74
C PHE A 149 4.58 13.70 10.78
N THR A 150 5.12 13.20 11.89
CA THR A 150 5.67 14.04 12.99
C THR A 150 6.89 14.83 12.55
N SER A 151 7.80 14.24 11.76
CA SER A 151 8.97 14.96 11.27
C SER A 151 8.61 16.13 10.35
N LEU A 152 7.67 15.92 9.42
CA LEU A 152 7.20 16.98 8.54
C LEU A 152 6.40 18.05 9.28
N PHE A 153 5.68 17.67 10.32
CA PHE A 153 4.93 18.61 11.16
C PHE A 153 5.85 19.50 12.02
N LEU A 154 7.01 18.99 12.45
CA LEU A 154 7.99 19.74 13.25
C LEU A 154 8.87 20.69 12.42
N ILE A 155 9.03 20.43 11.12
CA ILE A 155 9.85 21.24 10.21
C ILE A 155 9.06 22.45 9.67
N ASN A 156 7.74 22.41 9.71
CA ASN A 156 6.85 23.48 9.24
C ASN A 156 6.19 24.23 10.38
#